data_e65e7e53740b5264cb66e3194d0b775a
#
_entry.id   e65e7e53740b5264cb66e3194d0b775a
#
_cell.length_a   1.000
_cell.length_b   1.000
_cell.length_c   1.000
_cell.angle_alpha   90.00
_cell.angle_beta   90.00
_cell.angle_gamma   90.00
#
_symmetry.space_group_name_H-M   'P 1'
#
loop_
_entity.id
_entity.type
_entity.pdbx_description
1 polymer ?
#
loop_
_entity_poly.entity_id
_entity_poly.type
_entity_poly.pdbx_seq_one_letter_code
_entity_poly.pdbx_strand_id
1 'polypeptide(L)'
;MAENVNRDLGISLLWNQLKAIQNQAFPELNGLFPSFRYHSWAYRRKDNSAYFTATLIHSLSRLAPWFSEDEKAILEDIRQKACQGVAPFQNKQGLERYNFWKTHPADHFPNGWILGRWEHFRPPDDADDSVMIYLMQNQPRKKAAWLMQHIDSYANGKRKQIKNTPPEYRELGAWCTFFCKDMPLGFDACVISNIVYFNRFYQFDENEAYRDSLEYLCRIIRQRDHLKRPEKVSPYYPRTSIILYHLSKLMSSFSVPELEVFRYDLSFAIEAELGKAENQSERMMLENAWMWMNRTLPEPASKEISKTPFYFFVLPLTLEYEGWFYQTLAQKTWSHLRFSCEALEIAFGIENRVLRRSISGAGLQ
;
A
#
# COMPACT_ATOMS: atom_id res chain seq x y z
N MET A 1 -11.37 -33.69 -9.42
CA MET A 1 -9.93 -33.89 -9.62
C MET A 1 -9.38 -33.02 -10.75
N ALA A 2 -9.93 -33.00 -11.96
CA ALA A 2 -9.42 -32.18 -13.08
C ALA A 2 -9.47 -30.67 -12.84
N GLU A 3 -10.47 -30.14 -12.14
CA GLU A 3 -10.58 -28.73 -11.79
C GLU A 3 -9.50 -28.26 -10.79
N ASN A 4 -9.13 -29.12 -9.83
CA ASN A 4 -8.07 -28.78 -8.88
C ASN A 4 -6.69 -28.78 -9.55
N VAL A 5 -6.43 -29.72 -10.45
CA VAL A 5 -5.17 -29.75 -11.24
C VAL A 5 -5.01 -28.51 -12.11
N ASN A 6 -6.08 -28.01 -12.76
CA ASN A 6 -6.04 -26.78 -13.55
C ASN A 6 -5.87 -25.52 -12.69
N ARG A 7 -6.39 -25.51 -11.46
CA ARG A 7 -6.24 -24.38 -10.52
C ARG A 7 -4.80 -24.29 -9.98
N ASP A 8 -4.20 -25.43 -9.64
CA ASP A 8 -2.82 -25.49 -9.13
C ASP A 8 -1.79 -25.13 -10.22
N LEU A 9 -1.99 -25.59 -11.46
CA LEU A 9 -1.20 -25.17 -12.62
C LEU A 9 -1.25 -23.63 -12.80
N GLY A 10 -2.39 -23.03 -12.56
CA GLY A 10 -2.57 -21.58 -12.67
C GLY A 10 -1.82 -20.79 -11.60
N ILE A 11 -1.73 -21.26 -10.35
CA ILE A 11 -0.96 -20.59 -9.28
C ILE A 11 0.54 -20.73 -9.55
N SER A 12 1.01 -21.93 -9.91
CA SER A 12 2.41 -22.20 -10.24
C SER A 12 2.91 -21.32 -11.39
N LEU A 13 2.06 -21.07 -12.39
CA LEU A 13 2.40 -20.13 -13.49
C LEU A 13 2.62 -18.71 -12.96
N LEU A 14 1.79 -18.19 -12.06
CA LEU A 14 1.95 -16.86 -11.48
C LEU A 14 3.23 -16.75 -10.64
N TRP A 15 3.57 -17.77 -9.86
CA TRP A 15 4.83 -17.82 -9.12
C TRP A 15 6.05 -17.79 -10.05
N ASN A 16 5.99 -18.55 -11.16
CA ASN A 16 7.07 -18.56 -12.17
C ASN A 16 7.19 -17.18 -12.84
N GLN A 17 6.08 -16.50 -13.13
CA GLN A 17 6.09 -15.13 -13.64
C GLN A 17 6.74 -14.15 -12.67
N LEU A 18 6.40 -14.21 -11.37
CA LEU A 18 7.05 -13.36 -10.35
C LEU A 18 8.56 -13.59 -10.32
N LYS A 19 9.00 -14.85 -10.25
CA LYS A 19 10.45 -15.16 -10.30
C LYS A 19 11.13 -14.65 -11.56
N ALA A 20 10.48 -14.82 -12.71
CA ALA A 20 11.02 -14.35 -13.99
C ALA A 20 11.18 -12.81 -14.01
N ILE A 21 10.16 -12.06 -13.55
CA ILE A 21 10.20 -10.60 -13.45
C ILE A 21 11.33 -10.14 -12.53
N GLN A 22 11.46 -10.77 -11.34
CA GLN A 22 12.52 -10.40 -10.39
C GLN A 22 13.92 -10.69 -10.93
N ASN A 23 14.12 -11.86 -11.57
CA ASN A 23 15.41 -12.27 -12.14
C ASN A 23 15.80 -11.48 -13.39
N GLN A 24 14.81 -10.99 -14.16
CA GLN A 24 15.02 -10.15 -15.33
C GLN A 24 15.07 -8.65 -14.99
N ALA A 25 14.86 -8.32 -13.70
CA ALA A 25 14.98 -6.95 -13.23
C ALA A 25 16.38 -6.40 -13.52
N PHE A 26 16.44 -5.10 -13.75
CA PHE A 26 17.71 -4.44 -14.04
C PHE A 26 18.70 -4.63 -12.90
N PRO A 27 20.01 -4.79 -13.19
CA PRO A 27 21.03 -4.95 -12.14
C PRO A 27 20.98 -3.90 -11.04
N GLU A 28 20.57 -2.67 -11.38
CA GLU A 28 20.42 -1.57 -10.43
C GLU A 28 19.27 -1.74 -9.43
N LEU A 29 18.33 -2.66 -9.66
CA LEU A 29 17.23 -2.97 -8.75
C LEU A 29 17.59 -4.00 -7.68
N ASN A 30 18.65 -4.80 -7.91
CA ASN A 30 19.21 -5.73 -6.93
C ASN A 30 18.15 -6.55 -6.18
N GLY A 31 17.29 -7.27 -6.91
CA GLY A 31 16.24 -8.12 -6.34
C GLY A 31 14.90 -7.43 -6.05
N LEU A 32 14.79 -6.14 -6.31
CA LEU A 32 13.49 -5.45 -6.29
C LEU A 32 12.71 -5.69 -7.59
N PHE A 33 11.40 -5.60 -7.53
CA PHE A 33 10.55 -5.68 -8.71
C PHE A 33 10.52 -4.35 -9.46
N PRO A 34 10.56 -4.37 -10.81
CA PRO A 34 10.45 -3.16 -11.61
C PRO A 34 9.06 -2.53 -11.45
N SER A 35 9.04 -1.23 -11.26
CA SER A 35 7.84 -0.41 -11.27
C SER A 35 7.89 0.60 -12.40
N PHE A 36 6.76 1.23 -12.68
CA PHE A 36 6.62 2.21 -13.73
C PHE A 36 5.82 3.39 -13.22
N ARG A 37 6.24 4.57 -13.66
CA ARG A 37 5.44 5.79 -13.51
C ARG A 37 5.00 6.31 -14.86
N TYR A 38 3.83 6.88 -14.92
CA TYR A 38 3.29 7.50 -16.11
C TYR A 38 2.44 8.71 -15.76
N HIS A 39 2.39 9.61 -16.69
CA HIS A 39 1.58 10.82 -16.63
C HIS A 39 0.48 10.75 -17.69
N SER A 40 -0.62 11.48 -17.51
CA SER A 40 -1.74 11.56 -18.45
C SER A 40 -1.33 11.97 -19.89
N TRP A 41 -0.16 12.58 -20.05
CA TRP A 41 0.39 13.03 -21.34
C TRP A 41 1.33 12.03 -21.99
N ALA A 42 1.11 10.73 -21.73
CA ALA A 42 1.58 9.65 -22.57
C ALA A 42 3.07 9.26 -22.48
N TYR A 43 3.79 9.51 -21.40
CA TYR A 43 5.05 8.81 -21.24
C TYR A 43 5.03 7.83 -20.06
N ARG A 44 5.51 6.62 -20.31
CA ARG A 44 5.77 5.61 -19.31
C ARG A 44 7.27 5.54 -19.08
N ARG A 45 7.71 5.69 -17.84
CA ARG A 45 9.11 5.56 -17.44
C ARG A 45 9.27 4.48 -16.39
N LYS A 46 10.43 3.82 -16.44
CA LYS A 46 10.84 2.93 -15.36
C LYS A 46 11.00 3.71 -14.06
N ASP A 47 10.63 3.07 -12.98
CA ASP A 47 10.78 3.57 -11.63
C ASP A 47 11.50 2.51 -10.77
N ASN A 48 12.02 2.90 -9.62
CA ASN A 48 12.83 2.03 -8.77
C ASN A 48 12.39 2.05 -7.32
N SER A 49 11.09 2.23 -7.07
CA SER A 49 10.55 2.24 -5.70
C SER A 49 10.66 0.87 -5.03
N ALA A 50 11.11 0.85 -3.77
CA ALA A 50 11.10 -0.35 -2.94
C ALA A 50 9.69 -0.70 -2.43
N TYR A 51 8.78 0.27 -2.38
CA TYR A 51 7.44 0.15 -1.82
C TYR A 51 6.63 -1.01 -2.42
N PHE A 52 6.59 -1.09 -3.75
CA PHE A 52 5.84 -2.16 -4.41
C PHE A 52 6.33 -3.55 -4.05
N THR A 53 7.66 -3.71 -4.00
CA THR A 53 8.29 -4.99 -3.62
C THR A 53 7.94 -5.36 -2.18
N ALA A 54 8.04 -4.39 -1.26
CA ALA A 54 7.70 -4.61 0.14
C ALA A 54 6.21 -4.95 0.31
N THR A 55 5.33 -4.23 -0.37
CA THR A 55 3.87 -4.42 -0.30
C THR A 55 3.46 -5.79 -0.83
N LEU A 56 3.96 -6.21 -2.00
CA LEU A 56 3.60 -7.51 -2.56
C LEU A 56 4.10 -8.68 -1.70
N ILE A 57 5.36 -8.63 -1.23
CA ILE A 57 5.94 -9.70 -0.40
C ILE A 57 5.19 -9.79 0.92
N HIS A 58 4.90 -8.65 1.57
CA HIS A 58 4.11 -8.64 2.79
C HIS A 58 2.70 -9.21 2.56
N SER A 59 2.02 -8.80 1.49
CA SER A 59 0.67 -9.31 1.14
C SER A 59 0.67 -10.82 0.93
N LEU A 60 1.66 -11.37 0.21
CA LEU A 60 1.80 -12.80 0.02
C LEU A 60 2.21 -13.54 1.31
N SER A 61 3.06 -12.95 2.15
CA SER A 61 3.48 -13.55 3.43
C SER A 61 2.29 -13.80 4.37
N ARG A 62 1.24 -12.98 4.31
CA ARG A 62 0.00 -13.19 5.07
C ARG A 62 -0.74 -14.48 4.66
N LEU A 63 -0.51 -14.95 3.45
CA LEU A 63 -1.13 -16.16 2.89
C LEU A 63 -0.32 -17.42 3.16
N ALA A 64 0.88 -17.30 3.76
CA ALA A 64 1.77 -18.43 4.00
C ALA A 64 1.11 -19.65 4.67
N PRO A 65 0.12 -19.52 5.58
CA PRO A 65 -0.59 -20.66 6.15
C PRO A 65 -1.32 -21.54 5.11
N TRP A 66 -1.68 -20.96 3.95
CA TRP A 66 -2.39 -21.65 2.86
C TRP A 66 -1.48 -22.06 1.70
N PHE A 67 -0.19 -21.77 1.78
CA PHE A 67 0.80 -22.15 0.77
C PHE A 67 1.34 -23.55 0.98
N SER A 68 1.65 -24.25 -0.13
CA SER A 68 2.49 -25.43 -0.11
C SER A 68 3.92 -25.09 0.30
N GLU A 69 4.71 -26.11 0.66
CA GLU A 69 6.12 -25.90 1.02
C GLU A 69 6.94 -25.31 -0.14
N ASP A 70 6.63 -25.70 -1.39
CA ASP A 70 7.27 -25.14 -2.58
C ASP A 70 6.92 -23.66 -2.77
N GLU A 71 5.66 -23.27 -2.57
CA GLU A 71 5.22 -21.87 -2.64
C GLU A 71 5.88 -21.01 -1.53
N LYS A 72 6.01 -21.55 -0.32
CA LYS A 72 6.73 -20.91 0.78
C LYS A 72 8.21 -20.72 0.45
N ALA A 73 8.85 -21.74 -0.12
CA ALA A 73 10.26 -21.67 -0.53
C ALA A 73 10.49 -20.61 -1.63
N ILE A 74 9.57 -20.52 -2.58
CA ILE A 74 9.62 -19.49 -3.63
C ILE A 74 9.46 -18.09 -3.03
N LEU A 75 8.50 -17.89 -2.14
CA LEU A 75 8.27 -16.60 -1.48
C LEU A 75 9.49 -16.17 -0.66
N GLU A 76 10.13 -17.13 0.04
CA GLU A 76 11.32 -16.86 0.84
C GLU A 76 12.52 -16.47 -0.03
N ASP A 77 12.76 -17.15 -1.16
CA ASP A 77 13.81 -16.78 -2.14
C ASP A 77 13.58 -15.34 -2.67
N ILE A 78 12.33 -15.03 -3.05
CA ILE A 78 11.95 -13.68 -3.50
C ILE A 78 12.22 -12.65 -2.41
N ARG A 79 11.83 -12.94 -1.15
CA ARG A 79 12.00 -12.05 0.00
C ARG A 79 13.48 -11.81 0.31
N GLN A 80 14.31 -12.85 0.31
CA GLN A 80 15.75 -12.73 0.59
C GLN A 80 16.45 -11.84 -0.42
N LYS A 81 16.14 -12.01 -1.72
CA LYS A 81 16.67 -11.13 -2.78
C LYS A 81 16.23 -9.68 -2.58
N ALA A 82 14.94 -9.46 -2.29
CA ALA A 82 14.40 -8.12 -2.06
C ALA A 82 15.03 -7.42 -0.85
N CYS A 83 15.27 -8.16 0.24
CA CYS A 83 15.93 -7.60 1.44
C CYS A 83 17.34 -7.06 1.16
N GLN A 84 18.05 -7.61 0.17
CA GLN A 84 19.35 -7.09 -0.25
C GLN A 84 19.21 -5.77 -1.04
N GLY A 85 18.08 -5.58 -1.74
CA GLY A 85 17.82 -4.45 -2.60
C GLY A 85 17.40 -3.16 -1.90
N VAL A 86 16.94 -3.22 -0.65
CA VAL A 86 16.35 -2.04 0.03
C VAL A 86 17.38 -1.11 0.70
N ALA A 87 18.63 -1.53 0.88
CA ALA A 87 19.66 -0.72 1.54
C ALA A 87 19.85 0.70 0.92
N PRO A 88 19.81 0.90 -0.42
CA PRO A 88 19.93 2.22 -1.02
C PRO A 88 18.78 3.19 -0.69
N PHE A 89 17.66 2.69 -0.15
CA PHE A 89 16.48 3.48 0.20
C PHE A 89 16.46 3.90 1.67
N GLN A 90 17.39 3.36 2.49
CA GLN A 90 17.51 3.76 3.88
C GLN A 90 17.87 5.24 3.99
N ASN A 91 17.42 5.86 5.08
CA ASN A 91 17.73 7.26 5.40
C ASN A 91 19.20 7.59 5.22
N LYS A 92 19.51 8.73 4.61
CA LYS A 92 20.86 9.16 4.27
C LYS A 92 21.80 9.30 5.48
N GLN A 93 21.26 9.62 6.66
CA GLN A 93 22.02 9.74 7.91
C GLN A 93 22.13 8.40 8.66
N GLY A 94 21.69 7.30 8.05
CA GLY A 94 21.76 5.97 8.67
C GLY A 94 20.66 5.68 9.70
N LEU A 95 19.63 6.52 9.80
CA LEU A 95 18.45 6.20 10.60
C LEU A 95 17.72 4.99 10.02
N GLU A 96 17.12 4.18 10.87
CA GLU A 96 16.42 2.96 10.46
C GLU A 96 15.00 3.27 9.93
N ARG A 97 14.90 4.14 8.94
CA ARG A 97 13.68 4.51 8.20
C ARG A 97 13.99 4.62 6.72
N TYR A 98 12.99 4.56 5.89
CA TYR A 98 13.15 4.41 4.45
C TYR A 98 12.43 5.51 3.67
N ASN A 99 12.91 5.70 2.46
CA ASN A 99 12.41 6.67 1.50
C ASN A 99 11.82 5.93 0.30
N PHE A 100 10.89 6.56 -0.38
CA PHE A 100 10.27 6.02 -1.59
C PHE A 100 11.28 5.80 -2.73
N TRP A 101 12.27 6.69 -2.87
CA TRP A 101 13.37 6.57 -3.82
C TRP A 101 14.72 6.46 -3.13
N LYS A 102 15.74 6.07 -3.93
CA LYS A 102 17.10 5.90 -3.41
C LYS A 102 17.63 7.16 -2.74
N THR A 103 18.29 6.96 -1.63
CA THR A 103 19.02 7.99 -0.88
C THR A 103 20.53 7.90 -1.12
N HIS A 104 21.03 6.76 -1.66
CA HIS A 104 22.42 6.47 -1.97
C HIS A 104 22.59 5.81 -3.35
N PRO A 105 22.96 6.54 -4.43
CA PRO A 105 22.94 8.01 -4.54
C PRO A 105 21.52 8.57 -4.42
N ALA A 106 21.38 9.81 -3.92
CA ALA A 106 20.08 10.40 -3.70
C ALA A 106 19.40 10.77 -5.01
N ASP A 107 18.18 10.28 -5.21
CA ASP A 107 17.28 10.71 -6.26
C ASP A 107 16.52 11.97 -5.83
N HIS A 108 16.10 12.79 -6.80
CA HIS A 108 15.24 13.94 -6.56
C HIS A 108 13.84 13.70 -7.11
N PHE A 109 12.88 14.45 -6.61
CA PHE A 109 11.53 14.42 -7.17
C PHE A 109 11.50 14.98 -8.61
N PRO A 110 10.85 14.32 -9.58
CA PRO A 110 10.22 13.01 -9.55
C PRO A 110 11.14 11.89 -10.09
N ASN A 111 11.97 11.31 -9.24
CA ASN A 111 12.90 10.22 -9.55
C ASN A 111 13.93 10.60 -10.64
N GLY A 112 14.66 11.67 -10.41
CA GLY A 112 15.82 12.08 -11.19
C GLY A 112 17.07 12.16 -10.31
N TRP A 113 18.25 12.29 -10.93
CA TRP A 113 19.52 12.29 -10.21
C TRP A 113 20.22 13.67 -10.20
N ILE A 114 19.90 14.55 -11.15
CA ILE A 114 20.62 15.82 -11.37
C ILE A 114 20.52 16.74 -10.14
N LEU A 115 19.32 16.90 -9.60
CA LEU A 115 19.03 17.77 -8.46
C LEU A 115 19.13 17.05 -7.10
N GLY A 116 19.42 15.76 -7.07
CA GLY A 116 19.51 14.96 -5.84
C GLY A 116 20.59 15.40 -4.85
N ARG A 117 21.55 16.23 -5.29
CA ARG A 117 22.56 16.85 -4.42
C ARG A 117 21.99 17.94 -3.50
N TRP A 118 20.86 18.55 -3.86
CA TRP A 118 20.18 19.56 -3.03
C TRP A 118 19.05 18.94 -2.22
N GLU A 119 19.06 19.16 -0.92
CA GLU A 119 18.10 18.57 0.02
C GLU A 119 16.66 18.96 -0.29
N HIS A 120 16.42 20.20 -0.70
CA HIS A 120 15.10 20.73 -1.06
C HIS A 120 14.36 19.91 -2.14
N PHE A 121 15.08 19.27 -3.04
CA PHE A 121 14.47 18.47 -4.11
C PHE A 121 14.36 16.97 -3.77
N ARG A 122 14.85 16.54 -2.61
CA ARG A 122 14.76 15.15 -2.19
C ARG A 122 13.41 14.91 -1.53
N PRO A 123 12.70 13.81 -1.88
CA PRO A 123 11.54 13.42 -1.11
C PRO A 123 11.97 13.09 0.32
N PRO A 124 11.15 13.40 1.33
CA PRO A 124 11.41 12.98 2.69
C PRO A 124 11.23 11.46 2.83
N ASP A 125 11.82 10.89 3.88
CA ASP A 125 11.45 9.56 4.30
C ASP A 125 10.01 9.56 4.80
N ASP A 126 9.33 8.44 4.65
CA ASP A 126 7.93 8.34 5.04
C ASP A 126 7.60 7.08 5.86
N ALA A 127 6.44 7.13 6.50
CA ALA A 127 5.99 6.06 7.38
C ALA A 127 5.57 4.82 6.58
N ASP A 128 4.96 5.00 5.41
CA ASP A 128 4.40 3.92 4.61
C ASP A 128 5.50 3.00 4.05
N ASP A 129 6.50 3.59 3.38
CA ASP A 129 7.69 2.84 2.93
C ASP A 129 8.38 2.14 4.09
N SER A 130 8.56 2.86 5.21
CA SER A 130 9.26 2.33 6.38
C SER A 130 8.53 1.13 6.98
N VAL A 131 7.22 1.21 7.24
CA VAL A 131 6.47 0.09 7.84
C VAL A 131 6.37 -1.10 6.89
N MET A 132 6.18 -0.87 5.58
CA MET A 132 6.09 -1.96 4.61
C MET A 132 7.42 -2.70 4.46
N ILE A 133 8.55 -1.98 4.42
CA ILE A 133 9.88 -2.60 4.37
C ILE A 133 10.17 -3.39 5.66
N TYR A 134 9.81 -2.87 6.83
CA TYR A 134 9.96 -3.59 8.10
C TYR A 134 9.14 -4.87 8.15
N LEU A 135 7.89 -4.84 7.69
CA LEU A 135 7.03 -6.01 7.61
C LEU A 135 7.57 -7.05 6.62
N MET A 136 8.03 -6.61 5.44
CA MET A 136 8.68 -7.49 4.46
C MET A 136 9.93 -8.16 5.03
N GLN A 137 10.78 -7.41 5.72
CA GLN A 137 12.02 -7.92 6.32
C GLN A 137 11.79 -8.76 7.58
N ASN A 138 10.58 -8.75 8.13
CA ASN A 138 10.26 -9.35 9.43
C ASN A 138 11.23 -8.89 10.52
N GLN A 139 11.41 -7.55 10.64
CA GLN A 139 12.37 -6.95 11.56
C GLN A 139 12.08 -7.34 13.02
N PRO A 140 13.12 -7.48 13.87
CA PRO A 140 12.93 -7.76 15.28
C PRO A 140 12.09 -6.68 15.98
N ARG A 141 11.23 -7.09 16.95
CA ARG A 141 10.33 -6.19 17.69
C ARG A 141 11.05 -4.96 18.28
N LYS A 142 12.31 -5.10 18.70
CA LYS A 142 13.12 -3.98 19.24
C LYS A 142 13.33 -2.88 18.19
N LYS A 143 13.65 -3.25 16.94
CA LYS A 143 13.79 -2.30 15.84
C LYS A 143 12.45 -1.70 15.44
N ALA A 144 11.43 -2.54 15.36
CA ALA A 144 10.07 -2.10 15.07
C ALA A 144 9.55 -1.11 16.13
N ALA A 145 9.89 -1.30 17.41
CA ALA A 145 9.55 -0.37 18.49
C ALA A 145 10.22 1.00 18.31
N TRP A 146 11.49 1.02 17.87
CA TRP A 146 12.15 2.28 17.52
C TRP A 146 11.41 3.03 16.41
N LEU A 147 11.05 2.31 15.33
CA LEU A 147 10.29 2.93 14.23
C LEU A 147 8.93 3.44 14.70
N MET A 148 8.21 2.67 15.53
CA MET A 148 6.90 3.08 16.06
C MET A 148 7.01 4.34 16.91
N GLN A 149 7.98 4.43 17.82
CA GLN A 149 8.25 5.65 18.60
C GLN A 149 8.59 6.83 17.69
N HIS A 150 9.31 6.58 16.60
CA HIS A 150 9.62 7.60 15.61
C HIS A 150 8.37 8.10 14.90
N ILE A 151 7.49 7.21 14.45
CA ILE A 151 6.18 7.54 13.85
C ILE A 151 5.35 8.37 14.85
N ASP A 152 5.26 7.97 16.11
CA ASP A 152 4.54 8.71 17.17
C ASP A 152 5.07 10.14 17.31
N SER A 153 6.38 10.34 17.20
CA SER A 153 7.00 11.66 17.31
C SER A 153 6.65 12.62 16.16
N TYR A 154 6.07 12.10 15.06
CA TYR A 154 5.58 12.86 13.90
C TYR A 154 4.06 12.86 13.77
N ALA A 155 3.32 12.32 14.75
CA ALA A 155 1.87 12.45 14.80
C ALA A 155 1.46 13.93 14.81
N ASN A 156 0.25 14.21 14.32
CA ASN A 156 -0.28 15.57 14.26
C ASN A 156 -0.23 16.24 15.65
N GLY A 157 0.19 17.48 15.69
CA GLY A 157 0.32 18.27 16.93
C GLY A 157 1.62 18.04 17.71
N LYS A 158 2.41 16.98 17.43
CA LYS A 158 3.68 16.73 18.16
C LYS A 158 4.80 17.69 17.72
N ARG A 159 4.92 17.92 16.41
CA ARG A 159 5.93 18.83 15.84
C ARG A 159 5.33 19.97 15.04
N LYS A 160 4.24 19.73 14.35
CA LYS A 160 3.56 20.65 13.45
C LYS A 160 2.07 20.29 13.39
N GLN A 161 1.24 21.30 13.23
CA GLN A 161 -0.20 21.10 12.98
C GLN A 161 -0.43 20.80 11.51
N ILE A 162 -1.31 19.86 11.24
CA ILE A 162 -1.71 19.47 9.91
C ILE A 162 -2.57 20.55 9.25
N LYS A 163 -2.32 20.81 7.96
CA LYS A 163 -3.07 21.80 7.18
C LYS A 163 -3.72 21.23 5.93
N ASN A 164 -3.17 20.15 5.38
CA ASN A 164 -3.58 19.58 4.09
C ASN A 164 -4.71 18.55 4.18
N THR A 165 -5.19 18.28 5.37
CA THR A 165 -6.33 17.41 5.63
C THR A 165 -7.61 18.24 5.73
N PRO A 166 -8.80 17.72 5.35
CA PRO A 166 -10.07 18.41 5.56
C PRO A 166 -10.22 18.92 6.98
N PRO A 167 -10.79 20.13 7.19
CA PRO A 167 -10.82 20.79 8.50
C PRO A 167 -11.40 19.93 9.63
N GLU A 168 -12.40 19.12 9.32
CA GLU A 168 -13.12 18.25 10.25
C GLU A 168 -12.29 17.10 10.84
N TYR A 169 -11.07 16.88 10.34
CA TYR A 169 -10.14 15.86 10.83
C TYR A 169 -8.90 16.44 11.49
N ARG A 170 -8.69 17.77 11.42
CA ARG A 170 -7.41 18.41 11.82
C ARG A 170 -7.13 18.39 13.31
N GLU A 171 -8.17 18.23 14.13
CA GLU A 171 -8.02 18.13 15.59
C GLU A 171 -7.47 16.77 16.06
N LEU A 172 -7.55 15.73 15.22
CA LEU A 172 -7.06 14.40 15.57
C LEU A 172 -5.53 14.38 15.64
N GLY A 173 -4.97 13.83 16.70
CA GLY A 173 -3.54 13.58 16.88
C GLY A 173 -3.04 12.34 16.13
N ALA A 174 -3.67 11.98 14.99
CA ALA A 174 -3.37 10.79 14.21
C ALA A 174 -1.99 10.83 13.56
N TRP A 175 -1.49 9.69 13.13
CA TRP A 175 -0.20 9.55 12.44
C TRP A 175 -0.20 10.22 11.07
N CYS A 176 0.93 10.83 10.74
CA CYS A 176 1.16 11.50 9.48
C CYS A 176 2.05 10.69 8.55
N THR A 177 1.95 10.95 7.24
CA THR A 177 2.68 10.21 6.22
C THR A 177 4.19 10.43 6.27
N PHE A 178 4.67 11.68 6.46
CA PHE A 178 6.09 12.03 6.26
C PHE A 178 6.85 12.34 7.54
N PHE A 179 8.14 11.96 7.55
CA PHE A 179 9.12 12.30 8.59
C PHE A 179 9.92 13.55 8.22
N CYS A 180 9.29 14.70 8.12
CA CYS A 180 10.01 15.93 7.78
C CYS A 180 9.49 17.15 8.53
N LYS A 181 10.32 18.22 8.52
CA LYS A 181 9.96 19.51 9.12
C LYS A 181 9.32 20.45 8.10
N ASP A 182 9.68 20.32 6.84
CA ASP A 182 9.44 21.33 5.81
C ASP A 182 8.29 20.99 4.87
N MET A 183 7.95 19.70 4.72
CA MET A 183 6.77 19.30 3.96
C MET A 183 5.50 19.42 4.80
N PRO A 184 4.37 19.76 4.15
CA PRO A 184 3.07 19.71 4.79
C PRO A 184 2.78 18.30 5.29
N LEU A 185 2.36 18.19 6.53
CA LEU A 185 1.85 16.93 7.08
C LEU A 185 0.43 16.69 6.57
N GLY A 186 0.12 15.46 6.22
CA GLY A 186 -1.20 15.06 5.77
C GLY A 186 -1.59 13.68 6.33
N PHE A 187 -2.89 13.46 6.49
CA PHE A 187 -3.43 12.13 6.72
C PHE A 187 -3.70 11.44 5.39
N ASP A 188 -3.44 10.15 5.36
CA ASP A 188 -3.83 9.26 4.27
C ASP A 188 -4.39 7.97 4.87
N ALA A 189 -5.60 7.60 4.47
CA ALA A 189 -6.30 6.46 5.05
C ALA A 189 -5.57 5.13 4.81
N CYS A 190 -4.91 4.96 3.66
CA CYS A 190 -4.16 3.75 3.36
C CYS A 190 -2.87 3.68 4.17
N VAL A 191 -2.14 4.80 4.28
CA VAL A 191 -0.94 4.91 5.13
C VAL A 191 -1.27 4.63 6.58
N ILE A 192 -2.31 5.29 7.12
CA ILE A 192 -2.77 5.07 8.50
C ILE A 192 -3.16 3.60 8.70
N SER A 193 -3.87 2.98 7.75
CA SER A 193 -4.22 1.55 7.83
C SER A 193 -2.98 0.66 7.89
N ASN A 194 -1.91 0.97 7.14
CA ASN A 194 -0.65 0.23 7.18
C ASN A 194 0.10 0.45 8.51
N ILE A 195 0.06 1.65 9.09
CA ILE A 195 0.67 1.92 10.41
C ILE A 195 -0.11 1.20 11.52
N VAL A 196 -1.45 1.22 11.50
CA VAL A 196 -2.30 0.45 12.44
C VAL A 196 -1.99 -1.04 12.31
N TYR A 197 -1.87 -1.55 11.06
CA TYR A 197 -1.47 -2.93 10.81
C TYR A 197 -0.12 -3.25 11.46
N PHE A 198 0.88 -2.39 11.27
CA PHE A 198 2.22 -2.53 11.84
C PHE A 198 2.18 -2.53 13.37
N ASN A 199 1.43 -1.62 13.98
CA ASN A 199 1.23 -1.56 15.43
C ASN A 199 0.65 -2.89 15.96
N ARG A 200 -0.41 -3.40 15.34
CA ARG A 200 -1.06 -4.66 15.73
C ARG A 200 -0.19 -5.89 15.49
N PHE A 201 0.56 -5.92 14.40
CA PHE A 201 1.47 -7.02 14.07
C PHE A 201 2.56 -7.20 15.12
N TYR A 202 3.14 -6.11 15.60
CA TYR A 202 4.17 -6.13 16.66
C TYR A 202 3.61 -6.03 18.08
N GLN A 203 2.31 -5.93 18.24
CA GLN A 203 1.60 -5.82 19.52
C GLN A 203 2.14 -4.66 20.38
N PHE A 204 2.17 -3.45 19.82
CA PHE A 204 2.51 -2.24 20.55
C PHE A 204 1.30 -1.69 21.31
N ASP A 205 1.56 -0.83 22.30
CA ASP A 205 0.52 -0.21 23.11
C ASP A 205 -0.38 0.74 22.30
N GLU A 206 -1.64 0.80 22.68
CA GLU A 206 -2.67 1.66 22.09
C GLU A 206 -2.59 3.05 22.72
N ASN A 207 -1.63 3.86 22.26
CA ASN A 207 -1.45 5.24 22.70
C ASN A 207 -2.49 6.20 22.09
N GLU A 208 -2.39 7.50 22.40
CA GLU A 208 -3.29 8.53 21.88
C GLU A 208 -3.28 8.59 20.33
N ALA A 209 -2.10 8.59 19.72
CA ALA A 209 -1.97 8.65 18.26
C ALA A 209 -2.58 7.41 17.57
N TYR A 210 -2.48 6.22 18.19
CA TYR A 210 -3.18 5.02 17.73
C TYR A 210 -4.70 5.22 17.76
N ARG A 211 -5.26 5.68 18.90
CA ARG A 211 -6.71 5.91 19.04
C ARG A 211 -7.22 6.95 18.05
N ASP A 212 -6.51 8.05 17.89
CA ASP A 212 -6.87 9.12 16.96
C ASP A 212 -6.74 8.67 15.49
N SER A 213 -5.79 7.79 15.20
CA SER A 213 -5.66 7.16 13.87
C SER A 213 -6.83 6.23 13.56
N LEU A 214 -7.28 5.43 14.52
CA LEU A 214 -8.50 4.63 14.37
C LEU A 214 -9.74 5.51 14.25
N GLU A 215 -9.86 6.55 15.05
CA GLU A 215 -11.00 7.49 14.96
C GLU A 215 -11.02 8.18 13.59
N TYR A 216 -9.85 8.52 13.00
CA TYR A 216 -9.79 9.01 11.63
C TYR A 216 -10.40 8.02 10.64
N LEU A 217 -9.99 6.74 10.69
CA LEU A 217 -10.55 5.69 9.83
C LEU A 217 -12.05 5.50 10.05
N CYS A 218 -12.50 5.50 11.30
CA CYS A 218 -13.93 5.40 11.63
C CYS A 218 -14.74 6.59 11.11
N ARG A 219 -14.22 7.82 11.25
CA ARG A 219 -14.90 9.02 10.77
C ARG A 219 -15.04 9.07 9.26
N ILE A 220 -13.99 8.72 8.50
CA ILE A 220 -14.08 8.71 7.04
C ILE A 220 -15.09 7.68 6.53
N ILE A 221 -15.25 6.55 7.24
CA ILE A 221 -16.27 5.55 6.90
C ILE A 221 -17.66 6.08 7.26
N ARG A 222 -17.86 6.57 8.47
CA ARG A 222 -19.15 7.10 8.96
C ARG A 222 -19.67 8.26 8.12
N GLN A 223 -18.79 9.16 7.66
CA GLN A 223 -19.14 10.29 6.79
C GLN A 223 -19.22 9.89 5.31
N ARG A 224 -18.82 8.65 4.97
CA ARG A 224 -18.73 8.12 3.61
C ARG A 224 -17.73 8.88 2.72
N ASP A 225 -16.70 9.50 3.31
CA ASP A 225 -15.71 10.28 2.58
C ASP A 225 -14.79 9.40 1.74
N HIS A 226 -14.54 8.17 2.18
CA HIS A 226 -13.86 7.15 1.38
C HIS A 226 -14.59 6.79 0.07
N LEU A 227 -15.88 7.13 -0.07
CA LEU A 227 -16.69 6.96 -1.28
C LEU A 227 -16.87 8.26 -2.06
N LYS A 228 -17.11 9.37 -1.34
CA LYS A 228 -17.51 10.65 -1.95
C LYS A 228 -16.33 11.50 -2.41
N ARG A 229 -15.22 11.43 -1.69
CA ARG A 229 -14.02 12.25 -1.92
C ARG A 229 -12.74 11.52 -1.48
N PRO A 230 -12.47 10.31 -2.04
CA PRO A 230 -11.33 9.49 -1.65
C PRO A 230 -10.00 10.25 -1.74
N GLU A 231 -9.84 11.15 -2.71
CA GLU A 231 -8.66 11.98 -2.89
C GLU A 231 -8.41 13.00 -1.77
N LYS A 232 -9.40 13.27 -0.93
CA LYS A 232 -9.27 14.16 0.23
C LYS A 232 -8.86 13.44 1.50
N VAL A 233 -9.20 12.16 1.59
CA VAL A 233 -8.93 11.33 2.79
C VAL A 233 -7.81 10.32 2.55
N SER A 234 -7.42 10.13 1.30
CA SER A 234 -6.27 9.29 0.91
C SER A 234 -5.61 9.89 -0.33
N PRO A 235 -4.88 11.01 -0.20
CA PRO A 235 -4.36 11.77 -1.34
C PRO A 235 -3.33 11.00 -2.18
N TYR A 236 -2.60 10.06 -1.58
CA TYR A 236 -1.63 9.21 -2.28
C TYR A 236 -2.28 7.96 -2.87
N TYR A 237 -3.44 7.55 -2.37
CA TYR A 237 -4.25 6.42 -2.84
C TYR A 237 -5.69 6.86 -3.14
N PRO A 238 -5.90 7.76 -4.11
CA PRO A 238 -7.15 8.52 -4.29
C PRO A 238 -8.26 7.72 -4.95
N ARG A 239 -8.40 6.43 -4.60
CA ARG A 239 -9.42 5.53 -5.16
C ARG A 239 -10.11 4.76 -4.05
N THR A 240 -11.42 4.76 -4.08
CA THR A 240 -12.27 4.00 -3.15
C THR A 240 -11.85 2.52 -3.07
N SER A 241 -11.59 1.89 -4.21
CA SER A 241 -11.20 0.49 -4.30
C SER A 241 -9.92 0.17 -3.50
N ILE A 242 -8.94 1.08 -3.52
CA ILE A 242 -7.68 0.89 -2.80
C ILE A 242 -7.87 1.11 -1.29
N ILE A 243 -8.66 2.11 -0.88
CA ILE A 243 -8.99 2.33 0.54
C ILE A 243 -9.73 1.10 1.10
N LEU A 244 -10.72 0.57 0.39
CA LEU A 244 -11.46 -0.62 0.78
C LEU A 244 -10.54 -1.84 0.91
N TYR A 245 -9.59 -2.03 0.00
CA TYR A 245 -8.61 -3.11 0.08
C TYR A 245 -7.72 -3.00 1.32
N HIS A 246 -7.21 -1.80 1.67
CA HIS A 246 -6.39 -1.60 2.86
C HIS A 246 -7.17 -1.86 4.15
N LEU A 247 -8.39 -1.34 4.25
CA LEU A 247 -9.26 -1.60 5.40
C LEU A 247 -9.59 -3.10 5.56
N SER A 248 -9.94 -3.78 4.45
CA SER A 248 -10.22 -5.21 4.46
C SER A 248 -9.01 -6.04 4.87
N LYS A 249 -7.81 -5.67 4.37
CA LYS A 249 -6.55 -6.30 4.76
C LYS A 249 -6.29 -6.16 6.27
N LEU A 250 -6.50 -4.98 6.84
CA LEU A 250 -6.35 -4.72 8.26
C LEU A 250 -7.35 -5.55 9.09
N MET A 251 -8.63 -5.44 8.78
CA MET A 251 -9.72 -6.09 9.52
C MET A 251 -9.73 -7.62 9.39
N SER A 252 -9.18 -8.17 8.31
CA SER A 252 -9.03 -9.63 8.15
C SER A 252 -7.85 -10.21 8.93
N SER A 253 -6.86 -9.38 9.24
CA SER A 253 -5.64 -9.81 9.94
C SER A 253 -5.73 -9.66 11.45
N PHE A 254 -6.52 -8.69 11.92
CA PHE A 254 -6.64 -8.37 13.34
C PHE A 254 -8.08 -8.05 13.71
N SER A 255 -8.46 -8.39 14.94
CA SER A 255 -9.69 -7.85 15.54
C SER A 255 -9.45 -6.38 15.87
N VAL A 256 -10.21 -5.48 15.24
CA VAL A 256 -10.21 -4.03 15.47
C VAL A 256 -11.67 -3.64 15.74
N PRO A 257 -12.11 -3.70 17.02
CA PRO A 257 -13.52 -3.54 17.37
C PRO A 257 -14.15 -2.25 16.83
N GLU A 258 -13.38 -1.16 16.77
CA GLU A 258 -13.82 0.14 16.27
C GLU A 258 -14.19 0.11 14.79
N LEU A 259 -13.52 -0.73 13.99
CA LEU A 259 -13.80 -0.91 12.57
C LEU A 259 -14.83 -2.01 12.30
N GLU A 260 -14.97 -2.98 13.21
CA GLU A 260 -15.90 -4.11 13.02
C GLU A 260 -17.36 -3.64 12.89
N VAL A 261 -17.73 -2.55 13.55
CA VAL A 261 -19.07 -1.97 13.45
C VAL A 261 -19.44 -1.51 12.03
N PHE A 262 -18.44 -1.31 11.16
CA PHE A 262 -18.62 -0.89 9.77
C PHE A 262 -18.47 -2.05 8.77
N ARG A 263 -18.28 -3.28 9.23
CA ARG A 263 -18.04 -4.43 8.34
C ARG A 263 -19.10 -4.57 7.25
N TYR A 264 -20.36 -4.42 7.60
CA TYR A 264 -21.47 -4.50 6.64
C TYR A 264 -21.43 -3.38 5.61
N ASP A 265 -21.22 -2.13 6.05
CA ASP A 265 -21.15 -0.96 5.16
C ASP A 265 -19.96 -1.06 4.19
N LEU A 266 -18.82 -1.54 4.68
CA LEU A 266 -17.63 -1.76 3.85
C LEU A 266 -17.85 -2.90 2.85
N SER A 267 -18.50 -4.00 3.26
CA SER A 267 -18.85 -5.11 2.35
C SER A 267 -19.77 -4.63 1.23
N PHE A 268 -20.79 -3.86 1.57
CA PHE A 268 -21.71 -3.27 0.57
C PHE A 268 -20.97 -2.31 -0.38
N ALA A 269 -20.03 -1.52 0.14
CA ALA A 269 -19.21 -0.63 -0.68
C ALA A 269 -18.29 -1.42 -1.64
N ILE A 270 -17.69 -2.54 -1.18
CA ILE A 270 -16.86 -3.40 -2.02
C ILE A 270 -17.69 -3.99 -3.16
N GLU A 271 -18.91 -4.47 -2.88
CA GLU A 271 -19.82 -5.01 -3.89
C GLU A 271 -20.17 -3.96 -4.96
N ALA A 272 -20.49 -2.75 -4.51
CA ALA A 272 -20.79 -1.64 -5.41
C ALA A 272 -19.58 -1.24 -6.29
N GLU A 273 -18.36 -1.28 -5.75
CA GLU A 273 -17.14 -0.98 -6.51
C GLU A 273 -16.73 -2.12 -7.45
N LEU A 274 -17.03 -3.39 -7.12
CA LEU A 274 -16.84 -4.53 -8.04
C LEU A 274 -17.58 -4.32 -9.36
N GLY A 275 -18.81 -3.78 -9.30
CA GLY A 275 -19.60 -3.43 -10.48
C GLY A 275 -19.00 -2.29 -11.32
N LYS A 276 -18.08 -1.49 -10.76
CA LYS A 276 -17.47 -0.33 -11.43
C LYS A 276 -16.03 -0.59 -11.86
N ALA A 277 -15.41 -1.71 -11.43
CA ALA A 277 -13.99 -1.98 -11.69
C ALA A 277 -13.61 -1.74 -13.16
N GLU A 278 -12.55 -0.95 -13.36
CA GLU A 278 -12.14 -0.48 -14.68
C GLU A 278 -11.16 -1.45 -15.38
N ASN A 279 -10.48 -2.29 -14.63
CA ASN A 279 -9.51 -3.25 -15.14
C ASN A 279 -9.45 -4.51 -14.29
N GLN A 280 -8.78 -5.55 -14.81
CA GLN A 280 -8.70 -6.86 -14.16
C GLN A 280 -8.02 -6.84 -12.80
N SER A 281 -6.96 -6.06 -12.65
CA SER A 281 -6.19 -5.98 -11.40
C SER A 281 -7.01 -5.34 -10.29
N GLU A 282 -7.75 -4.28 -10.60
CA GLU A 282 -8.69 -3.66 -9.65
C GLU A 282 -9.81 -4.61 -9.26
N ARG A 283 -10.36 -5.35 -10.22
CA ARG A 283 -11.38 -6.36 -9.94
C ARG A 283 -10.84 -7.43 -9.00
N MET A 284 -9.67 -8.01 -9.30
CA MET A 284 -9.06 -9.03 -8.42
C MET A 284 -8.80 -8.48 -7.01
N MET A 285 -8.30 -7.26 -6.89
CA MET A 285 -8.06 -6.59 -5.62
C MET A 285 -9.37 -6.43 -4.81
N LEU A 286 -10.47 -6.03 -5.43
CA LEU A 286 -11.79 -5.92 -4.79
C LEU A 286 -12.39 -7.28 -4.45
N GLU A 287 -12.23 -8.30 -5.32
CA GLU A 287 -12.62 -9.67 -5.01
C GLU A 287 -11.87 -10.22 -3.79
N ASN A 288 -10.56 -9.91 -3.68
CA ASN A 288 -9.75 -10.27 -2.51
C ASN A 288 -10.29 -9.56 -1.25
N ALA A 289 -10.59 -8.27 -1.35
CA ALA A 289 -11.21 -7.52 -0.27
C ALA A 289 -12.56 -8.12 0.18
N TRP A 290 -13.42 -8.49 -0.78
CA TRP A 290 -14.68 -9.17 -0.50
C TRP A 290 -14.47 -10.50 0.24
N MET A 291 -13.57 -11.36 -0.28
CA MET A 291 -13.29 -12.66 0.33
C MET A 291 -12.69 -12.53 1.73
N TRP A 292 -11.85 -11.51 1.98
CA TRP A 292 -11.35 -11.19 3.32
C TRP A 292 -12.47 -10.80 4.28
N MET A 293 -13.42 -9.98 3.83
CA MET A 293 -14.48 -9.44 4.68
C MET A 293 -15.59 -10.47 4.95
N ASN A 294 -15.98 -11.23 3.94
CA ASN A 294 -17.21 -12.02 3.98
C ASN A 294 -16.99 -13.55 4.05
N ARG A 295 -15.76 -14.02 3.77
CA ARG A 295 -15.43 -15.44 3.71
C ARG A 295 -16.29 -16.24 2.71
N THR A 296 -16.80 -15.55 1.69
CA THR A 296 -17.58 -16.11 0.60
C THR A 296 -17.01 -15.69 -0.73
N LEU A 297 -17.34 -16.42 -1.80
CA LEU A 297 -16.98 -15.98 -3.15
C LEU A 297 -17.84 -14.80 -3.57
N PRO A 298 -17.27 -13.79 -4.24
CA PRO A 298 -18.05 -12.71 -4.81
C PRO A 298 -18.90 -13.22 -5.98
N GLU A 299 -20.04 -12.55 -6.22
CA GLU A 299 -20.85 -12.80 -7.40
C GLU A 299 -20.05 -12.51 -8.68
N PRO A 300 -20.23 -13.33 -9.74
CA PRO A 300 -19.59 -13.09 -11.02
C PRO A 300 -20.01 -11.73 -11.59
N ALA A 301 -19.04 -10.86 -11.82
CA ALA A 301 -19.34 -9.56 -12.42
C ALA A 301 -19.68 -9.71 -13.90
N SER A 302 -20.81 -9.14 -14.31
CA SER A 302 -21.34 -9.17 -15.68
C SER A 302 -20.67 -8.15 -16.63
N LYS A 303 -19.93 -7.17 -16.08
CA LYS A 303 -19.36 -6.08 -16.87
C LYS A 303 -18.08 -6.51 -17.59
N GLU A 304 -18.01 -6.22 -18.88
CA GLU A 304 -16.78 -6.35 -19.66
C GLU A 304 -15.71 -5.38 -19.15
N ILE A 305 -14.50 -5.89 -18.94
CA ILE A 305 -13.40 -5.13 -18.35
C ILE A 305 -12.64 -4.39 -19.42
N SER A 306 -12.42 -3.12 -19.20
CA SER A 306 -11.58 -2.28 -20.04
C SER A 306 -10.10 -2.68 -19.91
N LYS A 307 -9.29 -2.34 -20.93
CA LYS A 307 -7.83 -2.51 -20.90
C LYS A 307 -7.11 -1.29 -20.31
N THR A 308 -7.76 -0.50 -19.48
CA THR A 308 -7.11 0.65 -18.81
C THR A 308 -5.99 0.16 -17.91
N PRO A 309 -4.82 0.81 -17.95
CA PRO A 309 -3.71 0.43 -17.06
C PRO A 309 -4.11 0.63 -15.59
N PHE A 310 -3.78 -0.36 -14.76
CA PHE A 310 -3.93 -0.24 -13.32
C PHE A 310 -2.81 0.65 -12.74
N TYR A 311 -3.16 1.51 -11.79
CA TYR A 311 -2.19 2.20 -10.93
C TYR A 311 -2.61 2.07 -9.47
N PHE A 312 -1.62 1.90 -8.61
CA PHE A 312 -1.87 1.63 -7.20
C PHE A 312 -1.84 2.90 -6.36
N PHE A 313 -0.93 3.80 -6.65
CA PHE A 313 -0.86 5.10 -5.96
C PHE A 313 -0.47 6.22 -6.93
N VAL A 314 -0.57 7.46 -6.45
CA VAL A 314 -0.22 8.66 -7.20
C VAL A 314 0.67 9.58 -6.37
N LEU A 315 1.50 10.37 -7.06
CA LEU A 315 2.16 11.52 -6.45
C LEU A 315 1.82 12.76 -7.30
N PRO A 316 1.33 13.85 -6.68
CA PRO A 316 1.11 15.08 -7.41
C PRO A 316 2.45 15.68 -7.85
N LEU A 317 2.52 16.24 -9.07
CA LEU A 317 3.71 16.91 -9.59
C LEU A 317 4.07 18.14 -8.78
N THR A 318 3.09 18.82 -8.24
CA THR A 318 3.27 19.85 -7.23
C THR A 318 3.07 19.20 -5.88
N LEU A 319 4.17 18.96 -5.16
CA LEU A 319 4.06 18.62 -3.76
C LEU A 319 3.16 19.66 -3.08
N GLU A 320 2.34 19.23 -2.12
CA GLU A 320 1.39 20.09 -1.40
C GLU A 320 2.13 21.12 -0.52
N TYR A 321 2.92 22.00 -1.13
CA TYR A 321 3.53 23.13 -0.42
C TYR A 321 2.45 24.05 0.18
N GLU A 322 2.77 24.71 1.29
CA GLU A 322 1.88 25.68 1.92
C GLU A 322 1.56 26.82 0.93
N GLY A 323 0.40 26.76 0.31
CA GLY A 323 -0.11 27.76 -0.62
C GLY A 323 -1.31 27.26 -1.41
N TRP A 324 -2.37 28.04 -1.44
CA TRP A 324 -3.61 27.71 -2.13
C TRP A 324 -3.42 27.29 -3.59
N PHE A 325 -2.45 27.88 -4.27
CA PHE A 325 -2.14 27.59 -5.67
C PHE A 325 -1.61 26.14 -5.85
N TYR A 326 -0.62 25.75 -5.04
CA TYR A 326 -0.04 24.40 -5.09
C TYR A 326 -1.03 23.35 -4.64
N GLN A 327 -1.82 23.62 -3.60
CA GLN A 327 -2.88 22.73 -3.13
C GLN A 327 -3.96 22.53 -4.22
N THR A 328 -4.32 23.59 -4.94
CA THR A 328 -5.29 23.52 -6.04
C THR A 328 -4.74 22.68 -7.19
N LEU A 329 -3.48 22.83 -7.54
CA LEU A 329 -2.83 22.04 -8.59
C LEU A 329 -2.65 20.57 -8.19
N ALA A 330 -2.23 20.31 -6.96
CA ALA A 330 -2.05 18.95 -6.44
C ALA A 330 -3.34 18.11 -6.49
N GLN A 331 -4.51 18.75 -6.44
CA GLN A 331 -5.80 18.08 -6.51
C GLN A 331 -6.26 17.76 -7.96
N LYS A 332 -5.55 18.26 -8.96
CA LYS A 332 -5.93 18.03 -10.36
C LYS A 332 -5.36 16.71 -10.88
N THR A 333 -6.19 15.83 -11.37
CA THR A 333 -5.80 14.50 -11.87
C THR A 333 -4.74 14.55 -12.97
N TRP A 334 -4.69 15.62 -13.75
CA TRP A 334 -3.66 15.84 -14.77
C TRP A 334 -2.27 16.14 -14.18
N SER A 335 -2.18 16.56 -12.91
CA SER A 335 -0.91 16.80 -12.22
C SER A 335 -0.37 15.54 -11.53
N HIS A 336 -1.07 14.41 -11.60
CA HIS A 336 -0.69 13.20 -10.89
C HIS A 336 0.25 12.33 -11.73
N LEU A 337 1.40 11.99 -11.14
CA LEU A 337 2.18 10.84 -11.55
C LEU A 337 1.51 9.58 -10.99
N ARG A 338 1.22 8.63 -11.87
CA ARG A 338 0.60 7.35 -11.54
C ARG A 338 1.65 6.27 -11.51
N PHE A 339 1.57 5.39 -10.52
CA PHE A 339 2.55 4.34 -10.32
C PHE A 339 1.92 2.96 -10.41
N SER A 340 2.59 2.06 -11.14
CA SER A 340 2.15 0.68 -11.35
C SER A 340 3.31 -0.29 -11.23
N CYS A 341 2.99 -1.54 -10.87
CA CYS A 341 3.93 -2.64 -10.78
C CYS A 341 3.24 -3.93 -11.21
N GLU A 342 3.68 -4.52 -12.31
CA GLU A 342 3.12 -5.76 -12.83
C GLU A 342 3.21 -6.91 -11.81
N ALA A 343 4.30 -6.98 -11.05
CA ALA A 343 4.46 -7.99 -10.03
C ALA A 343 3.42 -7.87 -8.90
N LEU A 344 2.99 -6.65 -8.53
CA LEU A 344 1.91 -6.45 -7.57
C LEU A 344 0.56 -6.95 -8.13
N GLU A 345 0.30 -6.73 -9.42
CA GLU A 345 -0.90 -7.22 -10.09
C GLU A 345 -0.94 -8.75 -10.13
N ILE A 346 0.20 -9.39 -10.38
CA ILE A 346 0.35 -10.84 -10.28
C ILE A 346 0.13 -11.33 -8.84
N ALA A 347 0.65 -10.60 -7.85
CA ALA A 347 0.42 -10.94 -6.44
C ALA A 347 -1.06 -10.90 -6.05
N PHE A 348 -1.85 -9.94 -6.56
CA PHE A 348 -3.32 -9.95 -6.41
C PHE A 348 -3.96 -11.21 -7.02
N GLY A 349 -3.43 -11.68 -8.15
CA GLY A 349 -3.87 -12.92 -8.79
C GLY A 349 -3.56 -14.17 -7.96
N ILE A 350 -2.38 -14.24 -7.33
CA ILE A 350 -2.02 -15.33 -6.41
C ILE A 350 -2.95 -15.28 -5.19
N GLU A 351 -3.10 -14.12 -4.57
CA GLU A 351 -3.99 -13.89 -3.43
C GLU A 351 -5.41 -14.35 -3.76
N ASN A 352 -5.96 -13.95 -4.89
CA ASN A 352 -7.30 -14.33 -5.33
C ASN A 352 -7.48 -15.84 -5.42
N ARG A 353 -6.55 -16.54 -6.05
CA ARG A 353 -6.63 -18.00 -6.22
C ARG A 353 -6.51 -18.75 -4.90
N VAL A 354 -5.61 -18.30 -4.03
CA VAL A 354 -5.42 -18.90 -2.70
C VAL A 354 -6.67 -18.72 -1.84
N LEU A 355 -7.26 -17.53 -1.83
CA LEU A 355 -8.49 -17.25 -1.09
C LEU A 355 -9.66 -18.10 -1.62
N ARG A 356 -9.83 -18.17 -2.95
CA ARG A 356 -10.84 -19.03 -3.57
C ARG A 356 -10.65 -20.51 -3.21
N ARG A 357 -9.41 -21.00 -3.19
CA ARG A 357 -9.07 -22.36 -2.77
C ARG A 357 -9.45 -22.61 -1.31
N SER A 358 -9.11 -21.69 -0.41
CA SER A 358 -9.39 -21.80 1.02
C SER A 358 -10.90 -21.81 1.32
N ILE A 359 -11.67 -20.93 0.66
CA ILE A 359 -13.12 -20.85 0.83
C ILE A 359 -13.83 -22.09 0.26
N SER A 360 -13.43 -22.56 -0.94
CA SER A 360 -14.02 -23.76 -1.56
C SER A 360 -13.68 -25.05 -0.81
N GLY A 361 -12.48 -25.12 -0.19
CA GLY A 361 -12.06 -26.29 0.60
C GLY A 361 -12.71 -26.37 1.99
N ALA A 362 -13.05 -25.22 2.59
CA ALA A 362 -13.74 -25.19 3.88
C ALA A 362 -15.21 -25.68 3.81
N GLY A 363 -15.81 -25.71 2.62
CA GLY A 363 -17.16 -26.24 2.40
C GLY A 363 -17.23 -27.77 2.28
N LEU A 364 -16.07 -28.46 2.36
CA LEU A 364 -15.97 -29.95 2.23
C LEU A 364 -15.59 -30.62 3.55
N GLN A 365 -15.48 -29.91 4.67
CA GLN A 365 -15.34 -30.43 6.03
C GLN A 365 -16.62 -30.19 6.84
#